data_06ef52354e600f8c9d9e3ce484cb54c6
#
_entry.id   06ef52354e600f8c9d9e3ce484cb54c6
#
_cell.length_a   1.000
_cell.length_b   1.000
_cell.length_c   1.000
_cell.angle_alpha   90.00
_cell.angle_beta   90.00
_cell.angle_gamma   90.00
#
_symmetry.space_group_name_H-M   'P 1'
#
loop_
_entity.id
_entity.type
_entity.pdbx_description
1 polymer ?
#
loop_
_entity_poly.entity_id
_entity_poly.type
_entity_poly.pdbx_seq_one_letter_code
_entity_poly.pdbx_strand_id
1 'polypeptide(L)'
;RQMCIRDSATQVAASRCREFDCVVCAGGDGTFNEVVSGVYAAGSDTPIGYIPAGSTNDFASSMHLSRNLLQAARDIVEGEPHTLDLGSFNGRCFSYVASFGAFTRASYATSQSVKNALGHLAYVLGGIKELPSIRSRHVRFLLDHETVLEDDYIFGAISNSTSVAGILTLSPEIVDMNDGVFEL
;
A
#
# COMPACT_ATOMS: atom_id res chain seq x y z
N ARG A 1 -21.33 16.00 5.12
CA ARG A 1 -21.23 14.55 5.38
C ARG A 1 -20.98 13.87 4.05
N GLN A 2 -19.73 13.81 3.65
CA GLN A 2 -19.32 13.12 2.41
C GLN A 2 -19.14 11.63 2.76
N MET A 3 -19.93 10.77 2.14
CA MET A 3 -19.78 9.32 2.26
C MET A 3 -18.60 8.92 1.37
N CYS A 4 -17.58 8.28 1.95
CA CYS A 4 -16.41 7.82 1.23
C CYS A 4 -16.76 6.68 0.26
N ILE A 5 -16.91 7.04 -0.99
CA ILE A 5 -16.76 6.11 -2.12
C ILE A 5 -15.25 6.10 -2.44
N ARG A 6 -14.67 4.95 -2.74
CA ARG A 6 -13.21 4.79 -2.94
C ARG A 6 -12.57 5.88 -3.80
N ASP A 7 -13.21 6.28 -4.90
CA ASP A 7 -12.71 7.32 -5.80
C ASP A 7 -12.72 8.74 -5.20
N SER A 8 -13.39 8.94 -4.07
CA SER A 8 -13.52 10.27 -3.45
C SER A 8 -12.28 10.72 -2.69
N ALA A 9 -11.49 9.81 -2.10
CA ALA A 9 -10.29 10.18 -1.34
C ALA A 9 -9.21 10.75 -2.26
N THR A 10 -8.97 10.09 -3.41
CA THR A 10 -8.03 10.58 -4.44
C THR A 10 -8.45 11.93 -4.98
N GLN A 11 -9.74 12.11 -5.31
CA GLN A 11 -10.25 13.37 -5.86
C GLN A 11 -10.19 14.51 -4.85
N VAL A 12 -10.57 14.26 -3.60
CA VAL A 12 -10.52 15.28 -2.53
C VAL A 12 -9.08 15.68 -2.25
N ALA A 13 -8.15 14.71 -2.14
CA ALA A 13 -6.74 14.99 -1.94
C ALA A 13 -6.17 15.80 -3.12
N ALA A 14 -6.42 15.37 -4.37
CA ALA A 14 -5.94 16.06 -5.55
C ALA A 14 -6.44 17.51 -5.68
N SER A 15 -7.70 17.75 -5.32
CA SER A 15 -8.30 19.08 -5.49
C SER A 15 -7.98 20.05 -4.36
N ARG A 16 -7.63 19.55 -3.16
CA ARG A 16 -7.56 20.38 -1.97
C ARG A 16 -6.25 20.33 -1.19
N CYS A 17 -5.33 19.41 -1.48
CA CYS A 17 -4.11 19.25 -0.68
C CYS A 17 -3.32 20.57 -0.54
N ARG A 18 -3.28 21.38 -1.59
CA ARG A 18 -2.56 22.68 -1.59
C ARG A 18 -3.17 23.76 -0.73
N GLU A 19 -4.36 23.55 -0.19
CA GLU A 19 -5.03 24.50 0.70
C GLU A 19 -4.59 24.35 2.16
N PHE A 20 -3.80 23.32 2.48
CA PHE A 20 -3.45 22.92 3.84
C PHE A 20 -1.94 22.64 3.98
N ASP A 21 -1.42 22.83 5.18
CA ASP A 21 -0.04 22.53 5.54
C ASP A 21 0.21 21.01 5.66
N CYS A 22 -0.84 20.23 5.90
CA CYS A 22 -0.81 18.77 6.00
C CYS A 22 -2.19 18.18 5.68
N VAL A 23 -2.20 17.04 4.99
CA VAL A 23 -3.41 16.23 4.75
C VAL A 23 -3.38 15.02 5.68
N VAL A 24 -4.37 14.84 6.52
CA VAL A 24 -4.45 13.68 7.42
C VAL A 24 -5.36 12.61 6.84
N CYS A 25 -4.81 11.40 6.68
CA CYS A 25 -5.51 10.20 6.25
C CYS A 25 -5.77 9.27 7.44
N ALA A 26 -7.04 8.99 7.76
CA ALA A 26 -7.41 7.97 8.72
C ALA A 26 -8.07 6.80 7.99
N GLY A 27 -7.43 5.63 7.99
CA GLY A 27 -7.93 4.46 7.25
C GLY A 27 -6.91 3.32 7.19
N GLY A 28 -7.13 2.38 6.27
CA GLY A 28 -6.18 1.31 5.95
C GLY A 28 -5.29 1.68 4.77
N ASP A 29 -4.41 0.76 4.38
CA ASP A 29 -3.41 0.92 3.31
C ASP A 29 -4.04 1.38 1.98
N GLY A 30 -5.24 0.87 1.64
CA GLY A 30 -5.95 1.29 0.43
C GLY A 30 -6.36 2.76 0.45
N THR A 31 -6.90 3.25 1.58
CA THR A 31 -7.28 4.67 1.72
C THR A 31 -6.05 5.56 1.73
N PHE A 32 -4.98 5.13 2.39
CA PHE A 32 -3.70 5.84 2.37
C PHE A 32 -3.16 5.97 0.94
N ASN A 33 -3.12 4.87 0.19
CA ASN A 33 -2.68 4.88 -1.20
C ASN A 33 -3.53 5.78 -2.12
N GLU A 34 -4.84 5.86 -1.87
CA GLU A 34 -5.73 6.79 -2.59
C GLU A 34 -5.38 8.25 -2.31
N VAL A 35 -5.10 8.61 -1.05
CA VAL A 35 -4.69 9.97 -0.67
C VAL A 35 -3.34 10.31 -1.25
N VAL A 36 -2.34 9.41 -1.14
CA VAL A 36 -1.01 9.57 -1.75
C VAL A 36 -1.13 9.80 -3.26
N SER A 37 -1.92 8.97 -3.94
CA SER A 37 -2.15 9.09 -5.38
C SER A 37 -2.78 10.45 -5.75
N GLY A 38 -3.67 10.97 -4.91
CA GLY A 38 -4.29 12.27 -5.12
C GLY A 38 -3.31 13.43 -4.97
N VAL A 39 -2.51 13.43 -3.91
CA VAL A 39 -1.48 14.46 -3.66
C VAL A 39 -0.42 14.43 -4.77
N TYR A 40 0.04 13.23 -5.15
CA TYR A 40 0.98 13.06 -6.26
C TYR A 40 0.42 13.56 -7.59
N ALA A 41 -0.82 13.21 -7.92
CA ALA A 41 -1.49 13.67 -9.14
C ALA A 41 -1.67 15.20 -9.19
N ALA A 42 -1.80 15.85 -8.04
CA ALA A 42 -1.83 17.29 -7.93
C ALA A 42 -0.45 17.94 -8.17
N GLY A 43 0.64 17.16 -8.20
CA GLY A 43 2.01 17.68 -8.20
C GLY A 43 2.27 18.55 -6.98
N SER A 44 1.88 18.07 -5.81
CA SER A 44 1.99 18.77 -4.54
C SER A 44 2.92 18.03 -3.59
N ASP A 45 3.73 18.79 -2.87
CA ASP A 45 4.62 18.28 -1.81
C ASP A 45 3.96 18.38 -0.42
N THR A 46 2.63 18.55 -0.36
CA THR A 46 1.90 18.62 0.91
C THR A 46 2.09 17.35 1.72
N PRO A 47 2.64 17.41 2.94
CA PRO A 47 2.83 16.24 3.79
C PRO A 47 1.52 15.49 4.07
N ILE A 48 1.62 14.17 4.22
CA ILE A 48 0.48 13.31 4.52
C ILE A 48 0.71 12.68 5.90
N GLY A 49 -0.13 13.02 6.85
CA GLY A 49 -0.22 12.34 8.15
C GLY A 49 -1.07 11.07 8.02
N TYR A 50 -0.61 9.95 8.56
CA TYR A 50 -1.34 8.69 8.49
C TYR A 50 -1.73 8.17 9.86
N ILE A 51 -3.03 7.98 10.06
CA ILE A 51 -3.63 7.34 11.23
C ILE A 51 -4.09 5.94 10.82
N PRO A 52 -3.39 4.86 11.20
CA PRO A 52 -3.70 3.51 10.76
C PRO A 52 -4.95 2.96 11.46
N ALA A 53 -6.07 2.97 10.75
CA ALA A 53 -7.37 2.50 11.22
C ALA A 53 -7.92 1.33 10.37
N GLY A 54 -7.10 0.69 9.56
CA GLY A 54 -7.44 -0.49 8.77
C GLY A 54 -7.16 -1.80 9.51
N SER A 55 -7.37 -2.93 8.81
CA SER A 55 -7.20 -4.27 9.38
C SER A 55 -5.74 -4.71 9.43
N THR A 56 -4.94 -4.43 8.41
CA THR A 56 -3.55 -4.88 8.28
C THR A 56 -2.59 -3.75 8.58
N ASN A 57 -2.71 -2.64 7.86
CA ASN A 57 -1.86 -1.45 7.98
C ASN A 57 -0.37 -1.78 7.78
N ASP A 58 -0.06 -2.45 6.67
CA ASP A 58 1.30 -2.88 6.32
C ASP A 58 2.27 -1.70 6.21
N PHE A 59 1.84 -0.63 5.54
CA PHE A 59 2.62 0.61 5.44
C PHE A 59 2.96 1.19 6.82
N ALA A 60 1.95 1.29 7.71
CA ALA A 60 2.17 1.78 9.07
C ALA A 60 3.12 0.87 9.87
N SER A 61 3.05 -0.44 9.66
CA SER A 61 3.95 -1.40 10.30
C SER A 61 5.40 -1.23 9.83
N SER A 62 5.61 -1.01 8.53
CA SER A 62 6.95 -0.77 7.95
C SER A 62 7.55 0.54 8.42
N MET A 63 6.73 1.57 8.57
CA MET A 63 7.14 2.89 9.09
C MET A 63 7.16 2.97 10.62
N HIS A 64 6.89 1.88 11.33
CA HIS A 64 6.79 1.83 12.81
C HIS A 64 5.81 2.85 13.39
N LEU A 65 4.75 3.20 12.66
CA LEU A 65 3.74 4.15 13.13
C LEU A 65 2.90 3.53 14.25
N SER A 66 2.48 4.38 15.19
CA SER A 66 1.65 3.95 16.31
C SER A 66 0.28 3.46 15.84
N ARG A 67 -0.15 2.30 16.34
CA ARG A 67 -1.52 1.78 16.16
C ARG A 67 -2.52 2.40 17.13
N ASN A 68 -2.05 3.14 18.12
CA ASN A 68 -2.91 3.94 18.98
C ASN A 68 -3.28 5.23 18.25
N LEU A 69 -4.58 5.43 17.98
CA LEU A 69 -5.06 6.55 17.16
C LEU A 69 -4.69 7.92 17.73
N LEU A 70 -4.72 8.06 19.07
CA LEU A 70 -4.36 9.32 19.73
C LEU A 70 -2.86 9.59 19.64
N GLN A 71 -2.05 8.54 19.79
CA GLN A 71 -0.60 8.68 19.65
C GLN A 71 -0.24 8.99 18.20
N ALA A 72 -0.81 8.29 17.21
CA ALA A 72 -0.59 8.59 15.80
C ALA A 72 -0.97 10.05 15.44
N ALA A 73 -2.07 10.56 16.02
CA ALA A 73 -2.44 11.96 15.82
C ALA A 73 -1.45 12.95 16.45
N ARG A 74 -0.85 12.62 17.60
CA ARG A 74 0.21 13.44 18.21
C ARG A 74 1.48 13.39 17.38
N ASP A 75 1.89 12.20 16.93
CA ASP A 75 3.08 12.01 16.10
C ASP A 75 3.00 12.82 14.81
N ILE A 76 1.80 12.99 14.21
CA ILE A 76 1.57 13.85 13.06
C ILE A 76 1.80 15.34 13.37
N VAL A 77 1.37 15.79 14.55
CA VAL A 77 1.46 17.21 14.95
C VAL A 77 2.87 17.58 15.43
N GLU A 78 3.54 16.66 16.10
CA GLU A 78 4.82 16.89 16.80
C GLU A 78 6.02 16.35 16.00
N GLY A 79 5.78 15.46 15.02
CA GLY A 79 6.81 14.79 14.24
C GLY A 79 7.33 15.61 13.06
N GLU A 80 8.36 15.08 12.43
CA GLU A 80 8.97 15.64 11.23
C GLU A 80 8.52 14.85 9.99
N PRO A 81 8.29 15.49 8.84
CA PRO A 81 7.94 14.80 7.61
C PRO A 81 9.13 14.01 7.06
N HIS A 82 8.88 12.80 6.57
CA HIS A 82 9.85 11.95 5.89
C HIS A 82 9.51 11.82 4.41
N THR A 83 10.53 11.83 3.56
CA THR A 83 10.39 11.55 2.13
C THR A 83 10.37 10.05 1.92
N LEU A 84 9.51 9.58 1.02
CA LEU A 84 9.36 8.16 0.68
C LEU A 84 9.28 8.00 -0.84
N ASP A 85 9.77 6.87 -1.32
CA ASP A 85 9.65 6.52 -2.72
C ASP A 85 8.23 6.07 -3.08
N LEU A 86 7.80 6.40 -4.28
CA LEU A 86 6.52 6.00 -4.83
C LEU A 86 6.73 5.24 -6.12
N GLY A 87 6.15 4.04 -6.20
CA GLY A 87 6.12 3.28 -7.43
C GLY A 87 4.98 3.68 -8.35
N SER A 88 5.20 3.48 -9.66
CA SER A 88 4.17 3.65 -10.68
C SER A 88 3.93 2.33 -11.41
N PHE A 89 2.68 1.87 -11.41
CA PHE A 89 2.26 0.67 -12.12
C PHE A 89 1.12 1.00 -13.09
N ASN A 90 1.40 0.96 -14.39
CA ASN A 90 0.46 1.37 -15.44
C ASN A 90 -0.17 2.77 -15.20
N GLY A 91 0.65 3.72 -14.79
CA GLY A 91 0.21 5.09 -14.50
C GLY A 91 -0.57 5.26 -13.20
N ARG A 92 -0.64 4.24 -12.38
CA ARG A 92 -1.20 4.29 -11.02
C ARG A 92 -0.07 4.28 -10.00
N CYS A 93 -0.15 5.19 -9.04
CA CYS A 93 0.79 5.25 -7.94
C CYS A 93 0.52 4.14 -6.92
N PHE A 94 1.59 3.57 -6.36
CA PHE A 94 1.50 2.73 -5.18
C PHE A 94 2.57 3.12 -4.16
N SER A 95 2.21 3.08 -2.88
CA SER A 95 3.05 3.55 -1.78
C SER A 95 3.82 2.43 -1.07
N TYR A 96 3.44 1.15 -1.25
CA TYR A 96 4.10 0.07 -0.54
C TYR A 96 4.24 -1.23 -1.35
N VAL A 97 3.24 -1.65 -2.12
CA VAL A 97 3.31 -2.87 -2.92
C VAL A 97 2.45 -2.83 -4.17
N ALA A 98 2.97 -3.34 -5.27
CA ALA A 98 2.21 -3.74 -6.45
C ALA A 98 2.45 -5.23 -6.71
N SER A 99 1.38 -6.02 -6.89
CA SER A 99 1.48 -7.46 -7.06
C SER A 99 0.57 -7.98 -8.17
N PHE A 100 0.94 -9.13 -8.72
CA PHE A 100 0.15 -9.85 -9.72
C PHE A 100 0.11 -11.35 -9.43
N GLY A 101 -0.81 -12.06 -10.08
CA GLY A 101 -0.91 -13.52 -10.05
C GLY A 101 -1.77 -14.06 -8.92
N ALA A 102 -1.34 -15.19 -8.34
CA ALA A 102 -2.07 -15.89 -7.29
C ALA A 102 -2.27 -15.00 -6.05
N PHE A 103 -3.34 -15.26 -5.29
CA PHE A 103 -3.70 -14.57 -4.04
C PHE A 103 -4.10 -13.10 -4.16
N THR A 104 -3.86 -12.44 -5.30
CA THR A 104 -4.24 -11.04 -5.49
C THR A 104 -5.76 -10.85 -5.50
N ARG A 105 -6.51 -11.82 -6.01
CA ARG A 105 -7.99 -11.80 -6.01
C ARG A 105 -8.58 -11.94 -4.61
N ALA A 106 -7.99 -12.78 -3.77
CA ALA A 106 -8.44 -12.95 -2.38
C ALA A 106 -8.38 -11.63 -1.60
N SER A 107 -7.37 -10.82 -1.85
CA SER A 107 -7.20 -9.51 -1.25
C SER A 107 -8.34 -8.54 -1.60
N TYR A 108 -8.86 -8.59 -2.84
CA TYR A 108 -9.94 -7.71 -3.30
C TYR A 108 -11.34 -8.28 -3.09
N ALA A 109 -11.51 -9.62 -3.15
CA ALA A 109 -12.82 -10.27 -3.12
C ALA A 109 -13.40 -10.43 -1.70
N THR A 110 -12.57 -10.35 -0.67
CA THR A 110 -13.02 -10.51 0.71
C THR A 110 -13.74 -9.25 1.19
N SER A 111 -15.03 -9.37 1.52
CA SER A 111 -15.81 -8.23 2.02
C SER A 111 -15.25 -7.69 3.34
N GLN A 112 -15.39 -6.38 3.57
CA GLN A 112 -14.88 -5.71 4.79
C GLN A 112 -15.44 -6.35 6.07
N SER A 113 -16.70 -6.82 6.04
CA SER A 113 -17.33 -7.50 7.18
C SER A 113 -16.64 -8.83 7.51
N VAL A 114 -16.22 -9.60 6.50
CA VAL A 114 -15.51 -10.87 6.67
C VAL A 114 -14.08 -10.62 7.14
N LYS A 115 -13.40 -9.60 6.61
CA LYS A 115 -12.08 -9.18 7.08
C LYS A 115 -12.10 -8.79 8.56
N ASN A 116 -13.11 -8.03 8.96
CA ASN A 116 -13.25 -7.59 10.35
C ASN A 116 -13.59 -8.75 11.32
N ALA A 117 -14.37 -9.76 10.87
CA ALA A 117 -14.78 -10.87 11.70
C ALA A 117 -13.73 -11.99 11.82
N LEU A 118 -13.01 -12.27 10.74
CA LEU A 118 -12.07 -13.40 10.64
C LEU A 118 -10.59 -12.97 10.60
N GLY A 119 -10.30 -11.67 10.48
CA GLY A 119 -8.95 -11.13 10.44
C GLY A 119 -8.07 -11.86 9.43
N HIS A 120 -6.88 -12.28 9.87
CA HIS A 120 -5.90 -12.97 9.05
C HIS A 120 -6.40 -14.29 8.43
N LEU A 121 -7.30 -14.99 9.13
CA LEU A 121 -7.87 -16.26 8.68
C LEU A 121 -8.69 -16.09 7.38
N ALA A 122 -9.30 -14.92 7.16
CA ALA A 122 -10.05 -14.65 5.94
C ALA A 122 -9.16 -14.65 4.67
N TYR A 123 -7.93 -14.18 4.79
CA TYR A 123 -6.95 -14.21 3.69
C TYR A 123 -6.50 -15.63 3.39
N VAL A 124 -6.21 -16.42 4.42
CA VAL A 124 -5.81 -17.82 4.28
C VAL A 124 -6.93 -18.64 3.62
N LEU A 125 -8.17 -18.51 4.10
CA LEU A 125 -9.32 -19.22 3.53
C LEU A 125 -9.65 -18.75 2.11
N GLY A 126 -9.50 -17.46 1.82
CA GLY A 126 -9.64 -16.91 0.47
C GLY A 126 -8.61 -17.50 -0.49
N GLY A 127 -7.35 -17.57 -0.07
CA GLY A 127 -6.25 -18.18 -0.83
C GLY A 127 -6.49 -19.66 -1.15
N ILE A 128 -6.99 -20.44 -0.20
CA ILE A 128 -7.31 -21.88 -0.42
C ILE A 128 -8.37 -22.05 -1.53
N LYS A 129 -9.38 -21.17 -1.60
CA LYS A 129 -10.40 -21.21 -2.65
C LYS A 129 -9.85 -20.87 -4.04
N GLU A 130 -8.75 -20.13 -4.12
CA GLU A 130 -8.13 -19.76 -5.40
C GLU A 130 -7.15 -20.82 -5.93
N LEU A 131 -6.71 -21.78 -5.12
CA LEU A 131 -5.75 -22.80 -5.51
C LEU A 131 -6.08 -23.50 -6.84
N PRO A 132 -7.33 -23.90 -7.14
CA PRO A 132 -7.66 -24.52 -8.40
C PRO A 132 -7.59 -23.58 -9.62
N SER A 133 -7.54 -22.29 -9.40
CA SER A 133 -7.51 -21.26 -10.45
C SER A 133 -6.14 -20.63 -10.67
N ILE A 134 -5.13 -21.08 -9.92
CA ILE A 134 -3.76 -20.58 -10.08
C ILE A 134 -3.24 -20.98 -11.45
N ARG A 135 -2.83 -20.00 -12.21
CA ARG A 135 -2.17 -20.17 -13.51
C ARG A 135 -0.90 -19.34 -13.52
N SER A 136 0.15 -19.90 -14.09
CA SER A 136 1.34 -19.13 -14.40
C SER A 136 1.06 -18.05 -15.43
N ARG A 137 1.85 -17.02 -15.40
CA ARG A 137 1.88 -15.95 -16.39
C ARG A 137 3.31 -15.76 -16.84
N HIS A 138 3.51 -15.76 -18.13
CA HIS A 138 4.80 -15.40 -18.71
C HIS A 138 5.04 -13.92 -18.46
N VAL A 139 6.11 -13.59 -17.74
CA VAL A 139 6.45 -12.21 -17.36
C VAL A 139 7.92 -11.99 -17.61
N ARG A 140 8.22 -10.83 -18.17
CA ARG A 140 9.56 -10.32 -18.35
C ARG A 140 9.76 -9.10 -17.46
N PHE A 141 10.72 -9.17 -16.56
CA PHE A 141 11.20 -8.04 -15.76
C PHE A 141 12.49 -7.51 -16.37
N LEU A 142 12.56 -6.20 -16.49
CA LEU A 142 13.79 -5.49 -16.80
C LEU A 142 14.19 -4.71 -15.54
N LEU A 143 15.24 -5.17 -14.89
CA LEU A 143 15.73 -4.59 -13.64
C LEU A 143 16.94 -3.70 -13.96
N ASP A 144 16.91 -2.47 -13.44
CA ASP A 144 18.02 -1.50 -13.51
C ASP A 144 18.58 -1.31 -14.94
N HIS A 145 17.72 -1.47 -15.95
CA HIS A 145 18.03 -1.38 -17.39
C HIS A 145 19.01 -2.45 -17.94
N GLU A 146 19.48 -3.38 -17.13
CA GLU A 146 20.51 -4.36 -17.53
C GLU A 146 20.08 -5.80 -17.34
N THR A 147 19.50 -6.12 -16.18
CA THR A 147 19.13 -7.51 -15.86
C THR A 147 17.74 -7.83 -16.36
N VAL A 148 17.63 -8.90 -17.14
CA VAL A 148 16.34 -9.44 -17.60
C VAL A 148 16.06 -10.75 -16.89
N LEU A 149 14.92 -10.81 -16.19
CA LEU A 149 14.34 -12.04 -15.68
C LEU A 149 13.10 -12.35 -16.52
N GLU A 150 13.06 -13.50 -17.16
CA GLU A 150 11.96 -13.90 -18.03
C GLU A 150 11.62 -15.36 -17.78
N ASP A 151 10.41 -15.60 -17.26
CA ASP A 151 9.94 -16.94 -16.92
C ASP A 151 8.42 -16.94 -16.69
N ASP A 152 7.88 -18.10 -16.39
CA ASP A 152 6.49 -18.33 -16.02
C ASP A 152 6.31 -18.24 -14.50
N TYR A 153 5.72 -17.15 -14.05
CA TYR A 153 5.49 -16.87 -12.63
C TYR A 153 4.02 -17.09 -12.23
N ILE A 154 3.80 -17.71 -11.09
CA ILE A 154 2.47 -17.82 -10.48
C ILE A 154 2.10 -16.62 -9.62
N PHE A 155 3.10 -15.89 -9.11
CA PHE A 155 2.97 -14.70 -8.28
C PHE A 155 4.21 -13.83 -8.46
N GLY A 156 4.03 -12.53 -8.37
CA GLY A 156 5.11 -11.55 -8.27
C GLY A 156 4.64 -10.31 -7.52
N ALA A 157 5.55 -9.70 -6.81
CA ALA A 157 5.31 -8.46 -6.07
C ALA A 157 6.52 -7.54 -6.19
N ILE A 158 6.26 -6.27 -6.38
CA ILE A 158 7.25 -5.18 -6.28
C ILE A 158 6.89 -4.40 -5.03
N SER A 159 7.81 -4.33 -4.10
CA SER A 159 7.57 -3.80 -2.75
C SER A 159 8.52 -2.66 -2.41
N ASN A 160 8.00 -1.66 -1.73
CA ASN A 160 8.74 -0.66 -0.97
C ASN A 160 8.28 -0.75 0.50
N SER A 161 8.39 -1.95 1.09
CA SER A 161 7.83 -2.20 2.41
C SER A 161 8.42 -3.44 3.04
N THR A 162 8.70 -3.39 4.33
CA THR A 162 9.14 -4.57 5.10
C THR A 162 8.00 -5.54 5.40
N SER A 163 6.74 -5.13 5.20
CA SER A 163 5.56 -5.97 5.44
C SER A 163 4.66 -6.01 4.21
N VAL A 164 4.33 -7.22 3.75
CA VAL A 164 3.45 -7.44 2.60
C VAL A 164 2.29 -8.34 3.01
N ALA A 165 1.08 -7.82 2.93
CA ALA A 165 -0.18 -8.50 3.27
C ALA A 165 -0.25 -9.05 4.70
N GLY A 166 0.61 -8.60 5.61
CA GLY A 166 0.74 -9.13 6.98
C GLY A 166 1.22 -10.58 7.06
N ILE A 167 1.76 -11.12 5.97
CA ILE A 167 2.19 -12.53 5.86
C ILE A 167 3.70 -12.60 5.60
N LEU A 168 4.18 -11.82 4.64
CA LEU A 168 5.59 -11.77 4.28
C LEU A 168 6.25 -10.60 4.99
N THR A 169 7.35 -10.86 5.66
CA THR A 169 8.21 -9.84 6.27
C THR A 169 9.57 -9.91 5.61
N LEU A 170 9.99 -8.79 5.03
CA LEU A 170 11.34 -8.59 4.51
C LEU A 170 12.24 -8.06 5.62
N SER A 171 13.52 -8.37 5.57
CA SER A 171 14.48 -7.83 6.53
C SER A 171 14.57 -6.31 6.39
N PRO A 172 14.52 -5.54 7.49
CA PRO A 172 14.75 -4.10 7.46
C PRO A 172 16.15 -3.70 6.94
N GLU A 173 17.08 -4.65 6.87
CA GLU A 173 18.42 -4.43 6.30
C GLU A 173 18.40 -4.42 4.75
N ILE A 174 17.32 -4.92 4.15
CA ILE A 174 17.18 -5.04 2.68
C ILE A 174 16.30 -3.91 2.13
N VAL A 175 15.36 -3.41 2.92
CA VAL A 175 14.36 -2.44 2.47
C VAL A 175 14.68 -1.07 3.05
N ASP A 176 15.01 -0.12 2.20
CA ASP A 176 15.04 1.30 2.51
C ASP A 176 13.94 1.99 1.68
N MET A 177 12.97 2.56 2.34
CA MET A 177 11.78 3.12 1.68
C MET A 177 12.04 4.49 1.01
N ASN A 178 13.32 4.94 0.95
CA ASN A 178 13.71 6.24 0.40
C ASN A 178 15.07 6.20 -0.32
N ASP A 179 15.43 5.09 -0.94
CA ASP A 179 16.69 4.93 -1.68
C ASP A 179 16.51 4.89 -3.21
N GLY A 180 15.27 5.04 -3.69
CA GLY A 180 14.92 4.97 -5.11
C GLY A 180 14.84 3.55 -5.67
N VAL A 181 14.89 2.52 -4.82
CA VAL A 181 14.89 1.11 -5.21
C VAL A 181 13.66 0.39 -4.66
N PHE A 182 13.20 -0.64 -5.36
CA PHE A 182 12.11 -1.50 -4.95
C PHE A 182 12.53 -2.96 -4.99
N GLU A 183 12.09 -3.75 -4.04
CA GLU A 183 12.33 -5.19 -4.00
C GLU A 183 11.34 -5.94 -4.91
N LEU A 184 11.86 -6.92 -5.66
CA LEU A 184 11.10 -7.83 -6.51
C LEU A 184 11.12 -9.25 -5.94
#